data_889c032b071841b9056da2c011d74fb0
#
_entry.id   889c032b071841b9056da2c011d74fb0
#
_cell.length_a   1.000
_cell.length_b   1.000
_cell.length_c   1.000
_cell.angle_alpha   90.00
_cell.angle_beta   90.00
_cell.angle_gamma   90.00
#
_symmetry.space_group_name_H-M   'P 1'
#
loop_
_entity.id
_entity.type
_entity.pdbx_description
1 polymer ?
#
loop_
_entity_poly.entity_id
_entity_poly.type
_entity_poly.pdbx_seq_one_letter_code
_entity_poly.pdbx_strand_id
1 'polypeptide(L)'
;MTRETFPFGLNSVPGAKIRLTAGMLCANMLLSPVLAQSPAPAPPAAVGAVAVSPARAAAPAVAGPPTHYQPNPFAGRAARFYALFWGIDSPSVKAVEAGELIRFTYHVLDPQRAKPINDKQNEAYLIFPEAKIRLSVPSFEKVGQMRQSSVPEAGKSYWMAFSNPGRRVKRGDRVNIVIGLFHAEGLVVE
;
A
#
# COMPACT_ATOMS: atom_id res chain seq x y z
N MET A 1 -26.58 23.74 -51.50
CA MET A 1 -27.42 22.53 -51.44
C MET A 1 -26.62 21.38 -51.98
N THR A 2 -26.01 20.57 -51.12
CA THR A 2 -25.56 19.21 -51.49
C THR A 2 -25.44 18.42 -50.17
N ARG A 3 -26.35 17.49 -50.00
CA ARG A 3 -26.39 16.55 -48.88
C ARG A 3 -25.46 15.38 -49.21
N GLU A 4 -24.44 15.12 -48.39
CA GLU A 4 -23.71 13.85 -48.43
C GLU A 4 -24.26 12.90 -47.37
N THR A 5 -24.75 11.78 -47.85
CA THR A 5 -25.30 10.66 -47.07
C THR A 5 -24.21 9.70 -46.80
N PHE A 6 -23.85 9.44 -45.49
CA PHE A 6 -22.94 8.39 -45.09
C PHE A 6 -23.71 7.07 -44.88
N PRO A 7 -23.24 5.93 -45.41
CA PRO A 7 -23.87 4.64 -45.22
C PRO A 7 -23.39 3.98 -43.88
N PHE A 8 -24.36 3.49 -43.15
CA PHE A 8 -24.17 2.60 -42.00
C PHE A 8 -23.59 1.26 -42.46
N GLY A 9 -22.37 0.93 -42.00
CA GLY A 9 -21.79 -0.41 -42.12
C GLY A 9 -22.00 -1.21 -40.84
N LEU A 10 -22.92 -2.17 -40.89
CA LEU A 10 -23.07 -3.22 -39.88
C LEU A 10 -21.90 -4.21 -40.01
N ASN A 11 -20.96 -4.23 -39.03
CA ASN A 11 -19.99 -5.29 -38.93
C ASN A 11 -20.50 -6.34 -37.93
N SER A 12 -20.90 -7.47 -38.52
CA SER A 12 -21.25 -8.73 -37.87
C SER A 12 -20.03 -9.35 -37.18
N VAL A 13 -20.14 -9.66 -35.90
CA VAL A 13 -19.10 -10.37 -35.12
C VAL A 13 -19.36 -11.89 -35.20
N PRO A 14 -18.42 -12.72 -35.66
CA PRO A 14 -18.59 -14.16 -35.64
C PRO A 14 -18.32 -14.74 -34.26
N GLY A 15 -19.19 -15.63 -33.83
CA GLY A 15 -19.22 -16.30 -32.53
C GLY A 15 -17.98 -17.15 -32.23
N ALA A 16 -17.45 -17.00 -31.04
CA ALA A 16 -16.42 -17.85 -30.46
C ALA A 16 -17.06 -19.03 -29.74
N LYS A 17 -16.69 -20.22 -30.22
CA LYS A 17 -17.15 -21.54 -29.69
C LYS A 17 -16.51 -21.79 -28.31
N ILE A 18 -17.35 -21.96 -27.31
CA ILE A 18 -16.97 -22.44 -25.98
C ILE A 18 -16.65 -23.93 -26.09
N ARG A 19 -15.41 -24.31 -25.81
CA ARG A 19 -15.02 -25.71 -25.60
C ARG A 19 -15.05 -26.01 -24.11
N LEU A 20 -16.02 -26.82 -23.72
CA LEU A 20 -16.11 -27.48 -22.43
C LEU A 20 -15.11 -28.65 -22.44
N THR A 21 -14.08 -28.62 -21.60
CA THR A 21 -13.27 -29.81 -21.29
C THR A 21 -13.53 -30.19 -19.85
N ALA A 22 -14.25 -31.31 -19.71
CA ALA A 22 -14.37 -32.09 -18.50
C ALA A 22 -13.08 -32.91 -18.34
N GLY A 23 -12.54 -32.98 -17.15
CA GLY A 23 -11.35 -33.78 -16.81
C GLY A 23 -10.98 -33.61 -15.36
N MET A 24 -11.44 -34.49 -14.60
CA MET A 24 -10.84 -35.67 -13.98
C MET A 24 -10.52 -35.47 -12.49
N LEU A 25 -11.39 -36.06 -11.70
CA LEU A 25 -11.27 -36.39 -10.27
C LEU A 25 -9.99 -37.21 -10.02
N CYS A 26 -9.14 -36.77 -9.07
CA CYS A 26 -8.26 -37.68 -8.34
C CYS A 26 -8.41 -37.41 -6.85
N ALA A 27 -9.13 -38.31 -6.23
CA ALA A 27 -9.19 -38.48 -4.79
C ALA A 27 -7.90 -39.15 -4.31
N ASN A 28 -7.14 -38.48 -3.43
CA ASN A 28 -6.11 -39.12 -2.61
C ASN A 28 -6.49 -38.95 -1.14
N MET A 29 -7.13 -39.98 -0.61
CA MET A 29 -7.25 -40.29 0.81
C MET A 29 -5.89 -40.81 1.29
N LEU A 30 -5.23 -40.10 2.18
CA LEU A 30 -4.19 -40.68 3.05
C LEU A 30 -4.64 -40.54 4.49
N LEU A 31 -5.04 -41.66 5.03
CA LEU A 31 -5.23 -41.94 6.45
C LEU A 31 -3.90 -41.77 7.17
N SER A 32 -3.84 -40.96 8.21
CA SER A 32 -2.78 -40.96 9.18
C SER A 32 -3.32 -41.40 10.54
N PRO A 33 -2.65 -42.33 11.24
CA PRO A 33 -3.14 -42.85 12.51
C PRO A 33 -2.83 -41.87 13.66
N VAL A 34 -3.83 -41.68 14.49
CA VAL A 34 -3.78 -41.04 15.80
C VAL A 34 -3.04 -41.97 16.77
N LEU A 35 -1.90 -41.53 17.27
CA LEU A 35 -1.22 -42.13 18.43
C LEU A 35 -1.65 -41.37 19.68
N ALA A 36 -2.48 -42.05 20.46
CA ALA A 36 -2.88 -41.66 21.80
C ALA A 36 -1.66 -41.78 22.74
N GLN A 37 -1.25 -40.69 23.38
CA GLN A 37 -0.31 -40.71 24.51
C GLN A 37 -1.09 -40.52 25.81
N SER A 38 -0.89 -41.50 26.69
CA SER A 38 -1.43 -41.62 28.02
C SER A 38 -0.81 -40.60 29.00
N PRO A 39 -1.54 -40.08 29.98
CA PRO A 39 -0.99 -39.16 30.97
C PRO A 39 -0.19 -39.90 32.06
N ALA A 40 0.99 -39.41 32.38
CA ALA A 40 1.81 -39.83 33.50
C ALA A 40 1.41 -39.12 34.81
N PRO A 41 1.56 -39.79 35.98
CA PRO A 41 1.06 -39.31 37.25
C PRO A 41 1.97 -38.23 37.88
N ALA A 42 1.36 -37.33 38.64
CA ALA A 42 2.00 -36.26 39.39
C ALA A 42 2.76 -36.81 40.62
N PRO A 43 3.94 -36.24 41.00
CA PRO A 43 4.55 -36.46 42.29
C PRO A 43 4.08 -35.43 43.36
N PRO A 44 4.20 -35.77 44.66
CA PRO A 44 3.55 -35.07 45.74
C PRO A 44 4.25 -33.78 46.18
N ALA A 45 3.48 -32.93 46.82
CA ALA A 45 3.87 -31.66 47.40
C ALA A 45 5.01 -31.75 48.40
N ALA A 46 6.02 -30.91 48.27
CA ALA A 46 6.96 -30.57 49.31
C ALA A 46 6.79 -29.10 49.69
N VAL A 47 6.40 -28.91 50.95
CA VAL A 47 6.31 -27.63 51.65
C VAL A 47 7.69 -27.07 51.94
N GLY A 48 7.87 -25.76 51.76
CA GLY A 48 8.86 -24.99 52.51
C GLY A 48 10.07 -24.49 51.73
N ALA A 49 10.02 -23.21 51.45
CA ALA A 49 11.07 -22.24 51.75
C ALA A 49 10.68 -20.88 51.13
N VAL A 50 10.40 -19.93 51.97
CA VAL A 50 10.25 -18.51 51.59
C VAL A 50 11.67 -18.02 51.26
N ALA A 51 12.02 -18.00 49.99
CA ALA A 51 13.21 -17.32 49.51
C ALA A 51 12.81 -15.90 49.07
N VAL A 52 13.16 -14.95 49.94
CA VAL A 52 13.12 -13.52 49.61
C VAL A 52 14.12 -13.30 48.48
N SER A 53 13.61 -13.15 47.28
CA SER A 53 14.41 -12.72 46.13
C SER A 53 14.79 -11.25 46.31
N PRO A 54 16.08 -10.90 46.28
CA PRO A 54 16.49 -9.51 46.26
C PRO A 54 15.96 -8.86 44.95
N ALA A 55 15.26 -7.75 45.09
CA ALA A 55 14.84 -6.92 43.98
C ALA A 55 16.07 -6.62 43.10
N ARG A 56 16.10 -7.26 41.93
CA ARG A 56 17.09 -6.95 40.91
C ARG A 56 16.79 -5.52 40.44
N ALA A 57 17.63 -4.60 40.92
CA ALA A 57 17.60 -3.22 40.42
C ALA A 57 17.58 -3.25 38.89
N ALA A 58 16.52 -2.69 38.33
CA ALA A 58 16.41 -2.52 36.88
C ALA A 58 17.62 -1.68 36.43
N ALA A 59 18.49 -2.29 35.66
CA ALA A 59 19.57 -1.57 34.99
C ALA A 59 18.93 -0.43 34.16
N PRO A 60 19.50 0.79 34.18
CA PRO A 60 19.00 1.85 33.38
C PRO A 60 19.00 1.41 31.91
N ALA A 61 17.82 1.46 31.26
CA ALA A 61 17.73 1.16 29.86
C ALA A 61 18.69 2.09 29.13
N VAL A 62 19.72 1.52 28.52
CA VAL A 62 20.63 2.25 27.64
C VAL A 62 19.76 2.77 26.51
N ALA A 63 19.49 4.07 26.51
CA ALA A 63 18.82 4.74 25.41
C ALA A 63 19.67 4.47 24.17
N GLY A 64 19.18 3.59 23.28
CA GLY A 64 19.77 3.39 21.97
C GLY A 64 19.85 4.74 21.23
N PRO A 65 20.75 4.89 20.25
CA PRO A 65 20.83 6.12 19.47
C PRO A 65 19.42 6.45 18.95
N PRO A 66 19.02 7.73 18.96
CA PRO A 66 17.70 8.14 18.46
C PRO A 66 17.57 7.64 17.04
N THR A 67 16.72 6.67 16.84
CA THR A 67 16.35 6.27 15.49
C THR A 67 15.69 7.48 14.85
N HIS A 68 16.20 7.97 13.74
CA HIS A 68 15.63 9.09 12.97
C HIS A 68 14.19 8.80 12.48
N TYR A 69 13.71 7.59 12.74
CA TYR A 69 12.35 7.17 12.49
C TYR A 69 11.52 7.32 13.77
N GLN A 70 10.98 8.49 13.99
CA GLN A 70 9.84 8.64 14.89
C GLN A 70 8.58 8.42 14.07
N PRO A 71 7.81 7.34 14.34
CA PRO A 71 6.50 7.17 13.70
C PRO A 71 5.66 8.40 14.02
N ASN A 72 5.08 9.01 12.99
CA ASN A 72 4.25 10.20 13.15
C ASN A 72 3.08 9.86 14.11
N PRO A 73 2.98 10.50 15.31
CA PRO A 73 1.91 10.22 16.25
C PRO A 73 0.51 10.51 15.69
N PHE A 74 0.42 11.24 14.59
CA PHE A 74 -0.82 11.49 13.85
C PHE A 74 -1.20 10.37 12.87
N ALA A 75 -0.33 9.38 12.64
CA ALA A 75 -0.57 8.32 11.65
C ALA A 75 -1.91 7.60 11.87
N GLY A 76 -2.30 7.31 13.10
CA GLY A 76 -3.55 6.62 13.40
C GLY A 76 -4.82 7.43 13.08
N ARG A 77 -4.80 8.75 13.32
CA ARG A 77 -5.93 9.64 12.99
C ARG A 77 -5.97 9.93 11.50
N ALA A 78 -4.82 10.17 10.89
CA ALA A 78 -4.71 10.38 9.45
C ALA A 78 -5.16 9.14 8.67
N ALA A 79 -4.77 7.94 9.09
CA ALA A 79 -5.21 6.70 8.47
C ALA A 79 -6.74 6.57 8.45
N ARG A 80 -7.40 6.85 9.58
CA ARG A 80 -8.87 6.85 9.64
C ARG A 80 -9.50 7.90 8.73
N PHE A 81 -8.92 9.08 8.66
CA PHE A 81 -9.38 10.14 7.76
C PHE A 81 -9.30 9.69 6.30
N TYR A 82 -8.16 9.14 5.87
CA TYR A 82 -8.00 8.67 4.50
C TYR A 82 -8.93 7.50 4.17
N ALA A 83 -9.13 6.57 5.10
CA ALA A 83 -10.09 5.47 4.91
C ALA A 83 -11.53 5.95 4.77
N LEU A 84 -11.97 6.89 5.61
CA LEU A 84 -13.36 7.36 5.63
C LEU A 84 -13.70 8.30 4.47
N PHE A 85 -12.81 9.24 4.13
CA PHE A 85 -13.09 10.26 3.12
C PHE A 85 -12.64 9.84 1.72
N TRP A 86 -11.50 9.16 1.62
CA TRP A 86 -10.88 8.83 0.35
C TRP A 86 -10.89 7.33 0.02
N GLY A 87 -11.34 6.48 0.94
CA GLY A 87 -11.42 5.04 0.73
C GLY A 87 -10.06 4.38 0.49
N ILE A 88 -9.00 4.95 1.04
CA ILE A 88 -7.64 4.42 0.92
C ILE A 88 -7.00 4.19 2.29
N ASP A 89 -6.04 3.28 2.33
CA ASP A 89 -5.25 2.96 3.50
C ASP A 89 -3.75 2.96 3.17
N SER A 90 -2.95 3.05 4.24
CA SER A 90 -1.49 2.91 4.21
C SER A 90 -0.79 3.77 3.15
N PRO A 91 -1.10 5.07 3.05
CA PRO A 91 -0.36 5.95 2.15
C PRO A 91 1.11 6.00 2.56
N SER A 92 2.01 5.64 1.67
CA SER A 92 3.45 5.60 1.91
C SER A 92 4.23 6.25 0.77
N VAL A 93 5.38 6.80 1.10
CA VAL A 93 6.27 7.46 0.15
C VAL A 93 7.66 6.86 0.26
N LYS A 94 8.23 6.42 -0.86
CA LYS A 94 9.56 5.80 -0.91
C LYS A 94 10.45 6.43 -1.97
N ALA A 95 11.73 6.65 -1.62
CA ALA A 95 12.74 7.00 -2.61
C ALA A 95 13.13 5.75 -3.39
N VAL A 96 13.00 5.78 -4.71
CA VAL A 96 13.35 4.70 -5.64
C VAL A 96 14.31 5.21 -6.71
N GLU A 97 14.87 4.32 -7.53
CA GLU A 97 15.85 4.65 -8.57
C GLU A 97 16.99 5.52 -8.01
N ALA A 98 17.62 5.04 -6.94
CA ALA A 98 18.68 5.76 -6.24
C ALA A 98 18.31 7.20 -5.80
N GLY A 99 17.00 7.48 -5.59
CA GLY A 99 16.48 8.78 -5.16
C GLY A 99 16.12 9.73 -6.30
N GLU A 100 16.22 9.32 -7.56
CA GLU A 100 15.78 10.14 -8.71
C GLU A 100 14.27 10.16 -8.90
N LEU A 101 13.59 9.17 -8.35
CA LEU A 101 12.14 9.10 -8.32
C LEU A 101 11.64 8.93 -6.88
N ILE A 102 10.52 9.55 -6.58
CA ILE A 102 9.79 9.37 -5.32
C ILE A 102 8.48 8.68 -5.63
N ARG A 103 8.30 7.45 -5.12
CA ARG A 103 7.08 6.67 -5.32
C ARG A 103 6.11 6.89 -4.17
N PHE A 104 4.91 7.29 -4.49
CA PHE A 104 3.76 7.27 -3.59
C PHE A 104 2.95 6.01 -3.86
N THR A 105 2.60 5.28 -2.80
CA THR A 105 1.80 4.04 -2.86
C THR A 105 0.66 4.13 -1.86
N TYR A 106 -0.50 3.62 -2.22
CA TYR A 106 -1.68 3.53 -1.36
C TYR A 106 -2.49 2.28 -1.69
N HIS A 107 -3.23 1.80 -0.70
CA HIS A 107 -4.08 0.63 -0.82
C HIS A 107 -5.55 1.08 -0.85
N VAL A 108 -6.35 0.53 -1.76
CA VAL A 108 -7.76 0.91 -1.95
C VAL A 108 -8.66 0.04 -1.10
N LEU A 109 -9.46 0.68 -0.23
CA LEU A 109 -10.50 0.06 0.56
C LEU A 109 -11.87 0.21 -0.12
N ASP A 110 -12.19 1.43 -0.58
CA ASP A 110 -13.45 1.76 -1.26
C ASP A 110 -13.15 2.34 -2.63
N PRO A 111 -13.46 1.59 -3.72
CA PRO A 111 -13.18 2.03 -5.08
C PRO A 111 -13.91 3.32 -5.50
N GLN A 112 -15.12 3.53 -5.00
CA GLN A 112 -15.92 4.71 -5.38
C GLN A 112 -15.30 6.00 -4.83
N ARG A 113 -14.82 5.95 -3.59
CA ARG A 113 -14.14 7.07 -2.94
C ARG A 113 -12.72 7.29 -3.47
N ALA A 114 -12.02 6.23 -3.86
CA ALA A 114 -10.67 6.30 -4.39
C ALA A 114 -10.62 6.75 -5.87
N LYS A 115 -11.75 6.75 -6.59
CA LYS A 115 -11.83 7.11 -8.00
C LYS A 115 -11.13 8.44 -8.34
N PRO A 116 -11.30 9.54 -7.59
CA PRO A 116 -10.64 10.80 -7.90
C PRO A 116 -9.11 10.74 -7.84
N ILE A 117 -8.55 9.84 -6.99
CA ILE A 117 -7.09 9.69 -6.85
C ILE A 117 -6.50 8.98 -8.07
N ASN A 118 -7.25 8.04 -8.68
CA ASN A 118 -6.83 7.30 -9.87
C ASN A 118 -7.15 8.00 -11.19
N ASP A 119 -7.90 9.10 -11.16
CA ASP A 119 -8.28 9.81 -12.37
C ASP A 119 -7.07 10.50 -13.01
N LYS A 120 -6.83 10.22 -14.29
CA LYS A 120 -5.75 10.82 -15.09
C LYS A 120 -5.89 12.32 -15.26
N GLN A 121 -7.11 12.84 -15.20
CA GLN A 121 -7.38 14.27 -15.38
C GLN A 121 -6.94 15.08 -14.17
N ASN A 122 -6.90 14.45 -13.00
CA ASN A 122 -6.41 15.10 -11.79
C ASN A 122 -4.89 15.15 -11.80
N GLU A 123 -4.35 16.37 -11.84
CA GLU A 123 -2.92 16.57 -11.71
C GLU A 123 -2.44 16.11 -10.34
N ALA A 124 -1.27 15.46 -10.32
CA ALA A 124 -0.65 14.95 -9.11
C ALA A 124 0.72 15.62 -8.92
N TYR A 125 0.95 16.13 -7.70
CA TYR A 125 2.24 16.70 -7.33
C TYR A 125 2.65 16.24 -5.94
N LEU A 126 3.96 16.19 -5.76
CA LEU A 126 4.59 16.11 -4.46
C LEU A 126 5.16 17.49 -4.11
N ILE A 127 4.82 17.98 -2.93
CA ILE A 127 5.33 19.25 -2.42
C ILE A 127 6.29 18.97 -1.28
N PHE A 128 7.50 19.50 -1.35
CA PHE A 128 8.45 19.51 -0.27
C PHE A 128 8.48 20.92 0.35
N PRO A 129 7.79 21.12 1.50
CA PRO A 129 7.57 22.46 2.05
C PRO A 129 8.85 23.17 2.48
N GLU A 130 9.81 22.43 3.05
CA GLU A 130 11.06 23.01 3.57
C GLU A 130 11.89 23.71 2.49
N ALA A 131 11.98 23.10 1.31
CA ALA A 131 12.71 23.67 0.17
C ALA A 131 11.80 24.37 -0.84
N LYS A 132 10.49 24.46 -0.60
CA LYS A 132 9.49 25.04 -1.52
C LYS A 132 9.54 24.42 -2.91
N ILE A 133 9.78 23.12 -2.99
CA ILE A 133 9.91 22.35 -4.23
C ILE A 133 8.59 21.67 -4.52
N ARG A 134 8.19 21.69 -5.80
CA ARG A 134 7.06 20.93 -6.34
C ARG A 134 7.58 19.97 -7.39
N LEU A 135 7.35 18.67 -7.18
CA LEU A 135 7.70 17.61 -8.11
C LEU A 135 6.44 17.13 -8.83
N SER A 136 6.53 16.87 -10.11
CA SER A 136 5.44 16.37 -10.95
C SER A 136 5.64 14.90 -11.34
N VAL A 137 4.57 14.26 -11.76
CA VAL A 137 4.63 12.92 -12.34
C VAL A 137 5.22 13.02 -13.76
N PRO A 138 6.34 12.35 -14.04
CA PRO A 138 6.93 12.37 -15.38
C PRO A 138 6.01 11.66 -16.38
N SER A 139 5.95 12.19 -17.59
CA SER A 139 5.21 11.63 -18.70
C SER A 139 6.18 11.29 -19.84
N PHE A 140 6.07 10.10 -20.37
CA PHE A 140 6.86 9.63 -21.50
C PHE A 140 5.96 9.47 -22.74
N GLU A 141 6.45 9.85 -23.90
CA GLU A 141 5.68 9.82 -25.15
C GLU A 141 5.06 8.46 -25.47
N LYS A 142 5.81 7.38 -25.21
CA LYS A 142 5.38 6.01 -25.54
C LYS A 142 4.59 5.30 -24.45
N VAL A 143 4.78 5.69 -23.19
CA VAL A 143 4.24 4.97 -22.02
C VAL A 143 3.18 5.81 -21.28
N GLY A 144 3.21 7.13 -21.47
CA GLY A 144 2.36 8.07 -20.74
C GLY A 144 2.91 8.42 -19.35
N GLN A 145 2.04 8.82 -18.46
CA GLN A 145 2.40 9.22 -17.08
C GLN A 145 2.83 8.02 -16.23
N MET A 146 3.86 8.20 -15.42
CA MET A 146 4.31 7.19 -14.43
C MET A 146 3.35 7.09 -13.24
N ARG A 147 2.12 6.70 -13.52
CA ARG A 147 1.08 6.44 -12.51
C ARG A 147 0.15 5.33 -12.98
N GLN A 148 -0.33 4.54 -12.04
CA GLN A 148 -1.44 3.64 -12.29
C GLN A 148 -2.74 4.44 -12.24
N SER A 149 -3.52 4.37 -13.31
CA SER A 149 -4.76 5.13 -13.49
C SER A 149 -5.90 4.25 -14.03
N SER A 150 -5.83 2.95 -13.73
CA SER A 150 -6.94 2.03 -13.96
C SER A 150 -8.09 2.33 -13.01
N VAL A 151 -9.28 1.80 -13.32
CA VAL A 151 -10.41 1.85 -12.39
C VAL A 151 -9.97 1.24 -11.06
N PRO A 152 -10.14 1.94 -9.93
CA PRO A 152 -9.72 1.40 -8.65
C PRO A 152 -10.54 0.17 -8.26
N GLU A 153 -9.88 -0.83 -7.68
CA GLU A 153 -10.47 -2.06 -7.18
C GLU A 153 -10.16 -2.21 -5.70
N ALA A 154 -11.14 -2.64 -4.91
CA ALA A 154 -10.95 -2.90 -3.49
C ALA A 154 -9.88 -3.98 -3.26
N GLY A 155 -9.03 -3.78 -2.27
CA GLY A 155 -7.96 -4.72 -1.93
C GLY A 155 -6.72 -4.62 -2.82
N LYS A 156 -6.69 -3.73 -3.81
CA LYS A 156 -5.50 -3.51 -4.64
C LYS A 156 -4.70 -2.29 -4.20
N SER A 157 -3.39 -2.37 -4.39
CA SER A 157 -2.48 -1.24 -4.18
C SER A 157 -2.20 -0.56 -5.51
N TYR A 158 -2.15 0.76 -5.47
CA TYR A 158 -1.82 1.62 -6.61
C TYR A 158 -0.63 2.49 -6.27
N TRP A 159 0.06 2.94 -7.31
CA TRP A 159 1.23 3.80 -7.14
C TRP A 159 1.32 4.88 -8.20
N MET A 160 2.06 5.92 -7.89
CA MET A 160 2.53 6.95 -8.82
C MET A 160 3.94 7.37 -8.44
N ALA A 161 4.73 7.80 -9.41
CA ALA A 161 6.09 8.26 -9.19
C ALA A 161 6.23 9.73 -9.56
N PHE A 162 7.00 10.47 -8.76
CA PHE A 162 7.34 11.87 -8.98
C PHE A 162 8.80 11.98 -9.35
N SER A 163 9.11 12.82 -10.34
CA SER A 163 10.50 13.07 -10.74
C SER A 163 11.20 13.93 -9.68
N ASN A 164 12.36 13.50 -9.22
CA ASN A 164 13.18 14.17 -8.21
C ASN A 164 14.56 14.57 -8.77
N PRO A 165 14.62 15.56 -9.68
CA PRO A 165 15.87 15.98 -10.31
C PRO A 165 16.84 16.53 -9.28
N GLY A 166 18.06 16.03 -9.33
CA GLY A 166 19.11 16.39 -8.39
C GLY A 166 18.90 15.86 -6.97
N ARG A 167 18.01 14.89 -6.78
CA ARG A 167 17.77 14.18 -5.51
C ARG A 167 17.55 15.13 -4.34
N ARG A 168 16.74 16.16 -4.58
CA ARG A 168 16.48 17.23 -3.59
C ARG A 168 15.66 16.74 -2.42
N VAL A 169 14.73 15.83 -2.68
CA VAL A 169 13.95 15.13 -1.66
C VAL A 169 14.68 13.85 -1.31
N LYS A 170 14.94 13.63 -0.02
CA LYS A 170 15.73 12.51 0.51
C LYS A 170 14.90 11.67 1.49
N ARG A 171 15.42 10.51 1.83
CA ARG A 171 14.84 9.70 2.92
C ARG A 171 14.86 10.49 4.23
N GLY A 172 13.76 10.42 4.96
CA GLY A 172 13.54 11.16 6.19
C GLY A 172 12.84 12.51 6.01
N ASP A 173 12.81 13.07 4.81
CA ASP A 173 12.12 14.33 4.52
C ASP A 173 10.60 14.16 4.64
N ARG A 174 9.92 15.23 5.05
CA ARG A 174 8.46 15.30 5.12
C ARG A 174 7.92 15.96 3.87
N VAL A 175 7.02 15.27 3.21
CA VAL A 175 6.42 15.72 1.95
C VAL A 175 4.91 15.68 2.01
N ASN A 176 4.28 16.49 1.16
CA ASN A 176 2.84 16.52 0.98
C ASN A 176 2.50 16.04 -0.43
N ILE A 177 1.51 15.17 -0.54
CA ILE A 177 0.99 14.70 -1.83
C ILE A 177 -0.33 15.40 -2.11
N VAL A 178 -0.47 15.95 -3.30
CA VAL A 178 -1.69 16.62 -3.78
C VAL A 178 -2.12 16.00 -5.09
N ILE A 179 -3.38 15.53 -5.16
CA ILE A 179 -3.97 14.93 -6.36
C ILE A 179 -5.38 15.49 -6.51
N GLY A 180 -5.55 16.51 -7.32
CA GLY A 180 -6.81 17.25 -7.38
C GLY A 180 -7.24 17.77 -6.01
N LEU A 181 -8.32 17.24 -5.44
CA LEU A 181 -8.82 17.59 -4.10
C LEU A 181 -8.21 16.73 -2.98
N PHE A 182 -7.52 15.66 -3.32
CA PHE A 182 -6.85 14.81 -2.33
C PHE A 182 -5.57 15.47 -1.83
N HIS A 183 -5.43 15.54 -0.50
CA HIS A 183 -4.24 16.06 0.17
C HIS A 183 -3.78 15.06 1.23
N ALA A 184 -2.52 14.64 1.15
CA ALA A 184 -1.86 13.87 2.20
C ALA A 184 -0.62 14.63 2.67
N GLU A 185 -0.64 15.09 3.91
CA GLU A 185 0.39 15.97 4.45
C GLU A 185 1.33 15.24 5.41
N GLY A 186 2.58 15.67 5.44
CA GLY A 186 3.57 15.23 6.42
C GLY A 186 4.01 13.77 6.27
N LEU A 187 3.87 13.18 5.09
CA LEU A 187 4.37 11.84 4.81
C LEU A 187 5.90 11.83 4.85
N VAL A 188 6.48 10.85 5.54
CA VAL A 188 7.93 10.69 5.61
C VAL A 188 8.40 9.82 4.46
N VAL A 189 9.44 10.25 3.76
CA VAL A 189 10.07 9.49 2.67
C VAL A 189 10.92 8.36 3.24
N GLU A 190 10.61 7.12 2.88
CA GLU A 190 11.33 5.90 3.26
C GLU A 190 12.46 5.55 2.28
#